data_384f8b82822552f2767f24cfebd85158
#
_entry.id   384f8b82822552f2767f24cfebd85158
#
_cell.length_a   1.000
_cell.length_b   1.000
_cell.length_c   1.000
_cell.angle_alpha   90.00
_cell.angle_beta   90.00
_cell.angle_gamma   90.00
#
_symmetry.space_group_name_H-M   'P 1'
#
loop_
_entity.id
_entity.type
_entity.pdbx_description
1 polymer ?
#
loop_
_entity_poly.entity_id
_entity_poly.type
_entity_poly.pdbx_seq_one_letter_code
_entity_poly.pdbx_strand_id
1 'polypeptide(L)'
;MEFDTITAISTPLGEGAIAIVRISGDEAIEIADGIFKGPGGKGLLEVKSHTIHYGHLIQPKTGEIIEEVMVSVMKGPKTFTREDVVEINCHGGIVSVNRVLQLILSQGARLAEPGEFTKRAFLNGRIDLSQAEAVMDLIRAKTDKAMNVALGQMEGRLSKLIQNLRQEILQTLAQVEVNIDYPEYDDVEEMTHRLFLEKGSYVKTEIEKLLHTAQQGKILRDGLATVIIGRPNVGKSSLLNSLVHENKAIVTDIPGTTRDVIEEYVNVRGVPLKLVDTAGIRETEDIVERIGVERSRAVLKEADLILLVLNYSDDFTTEDEKLFQAVEGMDVIVIINKTDLPQKIDSAKVKEKAASHKIVSTSLLEDQGVDELEEAIASLFFEGSLETGDLTYVSNARHIALLGQALQSIEDAIEAIEMGTPVDLVQIDFTKAWELLGEIIGESVQDNLINQLFSQFCLGK
;
A
#
# COMPACT_ATOMS: atom_id res chain seq x y z
N MET A 1 10.64 -14.88 -24.78
CA MET A 1 10.33 -13.50 -25.20
C MET A 1 11.65 -12.77 -25.33
N GLU A 2 12.01 -12.30 -26.50
CA GLU A 2 13.08 -11.30 -26.62
C GLU A 2 12.49 -9.99 -26.08
N PHE A 3 12.98 -9.54 -24.95
CA PHE A 3 12.61 -8.23 -24.44
C PHE A 3 13.53 -7.20 -25.11
N ASP A 4 12.92 -6.22 -25.76
CA ASP A 4 13.61 -5.02 -26.24
C ASP A 4 14.20 -4.21 -25.08
N THR A 5 15.20 -3.38 -25.36
CA THR A 5 15.80 -2.51 -24.35
C THR A 5 14.89 -1.31 -24.09
N ILE A 6 14.56 -1.08 -22.82
CA ILE A 6 13.68 0.00 -22.36
C ILE A 6 14.44 1.07 -21.61
N THR A 7 13.88 2.29 -21.61
CA THR A 7 14.40 3.43 -20.87
C THR A 7 13.28 4.30 -20.31
N ALA A 8 13.50 4.89 -19.15
CA ALA A 8 12.62 5.91 -18.57
C ALA A 8 13.36 6.79 -17.56
N ILE A 9 12.76 7.96 -17.26
CA ILE A 9 13.16 8.82 -16.15
C ILE A 9 12.66 8.15 -14.87
N SER A 10 13.57 7.86 -13.94
CA SER A 10 13.28 7.14 -12.68
C SER A 10 13.16 8.05 -11.46
N THR A 11 13.42 9.34 -11.59
CA THR A 11 13.24 10.36 -10.54
C THR A 11 12.02 11.22 -10.81
N PRO A 12 11.42 11.84 -9.78
CA PRO A 12 10.36 12.83 -10.00
C PRO A 12 10.81 13.95 -10.94
N LEU A 13 9.89 14.42 -11.80
CA LEU A 13 10.14 15.57 -12.65
C LEU A 13 10.04 16.86 -11.84
N GLY A 14 11.06 17.72 -11.93
CA GLY A 14 11.10 18.98 -11.19
C GLY A 14 12.51 19.55 -11.17
N GLU A 15 12.73 20.61 -10.40
CA GLU A 15 14.05 21.15 -10.17
C GLU A 15 14.73 20.39 -9.02
N GLY A 16 15.84 19.75 -9.29
CA GLY A 16 16.62 18.97 -8.33
C GLY A 16 18.10 18.97 -8.68
N ALA A 17 18.93 18.52 -7.77
CA ALA A 17 20.38 18.42 -8.03
C ALA A 17 20.68 17.33 -9.08
N ILE A 18 19.97 16.19 -9.00
CA ILE A 18 20.22 15.00 -9.82
C ILE A 18 18.89 14.44 -10.33
N ALA A 19 18.88 14.02 -11.60
CA ALA A 19 17.86 13.16 -12.17
C ALA A 19 18.51 11.88 -12.72
N ILE A 20 17.73 10.79 -12.74
CA ILE A 20 18.21 9.48 -13.19
C ILE A 20 17.36 9.03 -14.37
N VAL A 21 18.04 8.72 -15.48
CA VAL A 21 17.44 7.99 -16.61
C VAL A 21 17.97 6.56 -16.57
N ARG A 22 17.06 5.59 -16.48
CA ARG A 22 17.38 4.17 -16.40
C ARG A 22 17.17 3.49 -17.73
N ILE A 23 18.07 2.58 -18.08
CA ILE A 23 18.00 1.70 -19.25
C ILE A 23 18.06 0.26 -18.74
N SER A 24 17.24 -0.64 -19.28
CA SER A 24 17.26 -2.08 -18.95
C SER A 24 17.00 -2.91 -20.20
N GLY A 25 17.77 -3.97 -20.36
CA GLY A 25 17.70 -4.89 -21.49
C GLY A 25 19.07 -5.31 -21.98
N ASP A 26 19.10 -6.22 -22.93
CA ASP A 26 20.34 -6.84 -23.43
C ASP A 26 21.28 -5.84 -24.09
N GLU A 27 20.75 -4.77 -24.71
CA GLU A 27 21.53 -3.72 -25.38
C GLU A 27 21.78 -2.50 -24.46
N ALA A 28 21.41 -2.54 -23.18
CA ALA A 28 21.47 -1.37 -22.28
C ALA A 28 22.87 -0.78 -22.17
N ILE A 29 23.89 -1.62 -22.08
CA ILE A 29 25.30 -1.18 -21.98
C ILE A 29 25.80 -0.65 -23.30
N GLU A 30 25.46 -1.29 -24.44
CA GLU A 30 25.88 -0.87 -25.78
C GLU A 30 25.27 0.49 -26.15
N ILE A 31 23.99 0.68 -25.87
CA ILE A 31 23.30 1.96 -26.09
C ILE A 31 23.95 3.07 -25.26
N ALA A 32 24.22 2.81 -23.96
CA ALA A 32 24.87 3.77 -23.12
C ALA A 32 26.31 4.09 -23.54
N ASP A 33 27.08 3.09 -23.95
CA ASP A 33 28.45 3.25 -24.43
C ASP A 33 28.51 4.12 -25.69
N GLY A 34 27.57 3.93 -26.62
CA GLY A 34 27.49 4.68 -27.88
C GLY A 34 27.30 6.19 -27.71
N ILE A 35 26.84 6.63 -26.55
CA ILE A 35 26.60 8.04 -26.22
C ILE A 35 27.50 8.57 -25.10
N PHE A 36 28.30 7.72 -24.44
CA PHE A 36 29.13 8.09 -23.30
C PHE A 36 30.60 8.27 -23.69
N LYS A 37 31.24 9.27 -23.12
CA LYS A 37 32.68 9.51 -23.26
C LYS A 37 33.29 9.80 -21.89
N GLY A 38 34.02 8.82 -21.37
CA GLY A 38 34.78 8.96 -20.14
C GLY A 38 36.14 9.67 -20.32
N PRO A 39 36.81 10.02 -19.22
CA PRO A 39 38.16 10.57 -19.25
C PRO A 39 39.12 9.66 -20.03
N GLY A 40 39.90 10.27 -20.95
CA GLY A 40 40.84 9.52 -21.81
C GLY A 40 40.17 8.65 -22.87
N GLY A 41 38.88 8.88 -23.18
CA GLY A 41 38.13 8.15 -24.21
C GLY A 41 37.66 6.77 -23.78
N LYS A 42 37.61 6.48 -22.48
CA LYS A 42 37.13 5.20 -21.96
C LYS A 42 35.61 5.07 -22.15
N GLY A 43 35.17 3.92 -22.64
CA GLY A 43 33.79 3.52 -22.78
C GLY A 43 33.28 2.67 -21.60
N LEU A 44 32.08 2.08 -21.74
CA LEU A 44 31.36 1.32 -20.72
C LEU A 44 31.34 -0.20 -20.97
N LEU A 45 31.71 -0.68 -22.17
CA LEU A 45 31.58 -2.09 -22.53
C LEU A 45 32.45 -3.02 -21.66
N GLU A 46 33.68 -2.61 -21.37
CA GLU A 46 34.66 -3.43 -20.62
C GLU A 46 34.70 -3.18 -19.14
N VAL A 47 33.79 -2.32 -18.62
CA VAL A 47 33.77 -2.01 -17.18
C VAL A 47 33.20 -3.16 -16.35
N LYS A 48 33.63 -3.22 -15.10
CA LYS A 48 33.07 -4.19 -14.13
C LYS A 48 31.63 -3.83 -13.77
N SER A 49 30.84 -4.86 -13.48
CA SER A 49 29.50 -4.67 -12.94
C SER A 49 29.52 -3.95 -11.59
N HIS A 50 28.48 -3.15 -11.32
CA HIS A 50 28.30 -2.36 -10.08
C HIS A 50 29.41 -1.31 -9.88
N THR A 51 29.73 -0.61 -10.96
CA THR A 51 30.71 0.50 -10.94
C THR A 51 30.08 1.78 -11.48
N ILE A 52 30.60 2.92 -11.03
CA ILE A 52 30.16 4.26 -11.43
C ILE A 52 31.26 4.93 -12.22
N HIS A 53 30.91 5.57 -13.33
CA HIS A 53 31.83 6.20 -14.27
C HIS A 53 31.46 7.65 -14.51
N TYR A 54 32.40 8.55 -14.32
CA TYR A 54 32.26 9.96 -14.65
C TYR A 54 32.59 10.20 -16.12
N GLY A 55 31.82 11.06 -16.79
CA GLY A 55 32.07 11.45 -18.17
C GLY A 55 31.01 12.40 -18.72
N HIS A 56 30.93 12.46 -20.04
CA HIS A 56 29.98 13.28 -20.76
C HIS A 56 29.11 12.42 -21.68
N LEU A 57 27.85 12.82 -21.83
CA LEU A 57 27.01 12.35 -22.92
C LEU A 57 27.30 13.19 -24.17
N ILE A 58 27.50 12.52 -25.27
CA ILE A 58 27.79 13.13 -26.56
C ILE A 58 26.75 12.77 -27.59
N GLN A 59 26.43 13.70 -28.50
CA GLN A 59 25.65 13.38 -29.68
C GLN A 59 26.54 12.64 -30.68
N PRO A 60 26.26 11.37 -31.01
CA PRO A 60 27.16 10.56 -31.81
C PRO A 60 27.46 11.14 -33.21
N LYS A 61 26.48 11.84 -33.82
CA LYS A 61 26.62 12.41 -35.17
C LYS A 61 27.45 13.69 -35.23
N THR A 62 27.41 14.51 -34.19
CA THR A 62 28.02 15.83 -34.17
C THR A 62 29.22 15.92 -33.23
N GLY A 63 29.34 15.02 -32.27
CA GLY A 63 30.31 15.08 -31.19
C GLY A 63 30.01 16.17 -30.14
N GLU A 64 28.85 16.82 -30.21
CA GLU A 64 28.41 17.84 -29.25
C GLU A 64 28.24 17.21 -27.86
N ILE A 65 28.78 17.87 -26.86
CA ILE A 65 28.53 17.50 -25.45
C ILE A 65 27.12 17.92 -25.06
N ILE A 66 26.32 16.96 -24.68
CA ILE A 66 24.92 17.15 -24.26
C ILE A 66 24.82 17.40 -22.78
N GLU A 67 25.59 16.62 -21.96
CA GLU A 67 25.47 16.65 -20.51
C GLU A 67 26.73 16.06 -19.86
N GLU A 68 27.05 16.54 -18.65
CA GLU A 68 28.04 15.94 -17.76
C GLU A 68 27.34 14.97 -16.82
N VAL A 69 27.80 13.74 -16.71
CA VAL A 69 27.06 12.66 -16.07
C VAL A 69 27.93 11.74 -15.22
N MET A 70 27.28 11.03 -14.30
CA MET A 70 27.80 9.81 -13.69
C MET A 70 26.96 8.63 -14.15
N VAL A 71 27.59 7.60 -14.70
CA VAL A 71 26.91 6.43 -15.25
C VAL A 71 27.20 5.21 -14.37
N SER A 72 26.15 4.60 -13.83
CA SER A 72 26.23 3.34 -13.10
C SER A 72 25.96 2.18 -14.05
N VAL A 73 26.85 1.20 -14.09
CA VAL A 73 26.73 0.00 -14.93
C VAL A 73 26.55 -1.24 -14.06
N MET A 74 25.45 -1.96 -14.27
CA MET A 74 25.09 -3.17 -13.54
C MET A 74 24.77 -4.28 -14.55
N LYS A 75 25.58 -5.36 -14.54
CA LYS A 75 25.43 -6.49 -15.46
C LYS A 75 24.55 -7.58 -14.84
N GLY A 76 23.63 -8.09 -15.63
CA GLY A 76 22.77 -9.20 -15.24
C GLY A 76 23.56 -10.45 -14.80
N PRO A 77 22.94 -11.38 -14.05
CA PRO A 77 21.58 -11.36 -13.51
C PRO A 77 21.44 -10.69 -12.13
N LYS A 78 22.51 -10.11 -11.56
CA LYS A 78 22.48 -9.47 -10.22
C LYS A 78 22.04 -8.00 -10.30
N THR A 79 20.90 -7.75 -10.95
CA THR A 79 20.29 -6.44 -11.16
C THR A 79 18.82 -6.45 -10.73
N PHE A 80 18.13 -5.32 -10.76
CA PHE A 80 16.72 -5.26 -10.40
C PHE A 80 15.84 -6.05 -11.36
N THR A 81 16.07 -5.94 -12.67
CA THR A 81 15.29 -6.63 -13.70
C THR A 81 15.86 -8.01 -14.07
N ARG A 82 17.03 -8.40 -13.52
CA ARG A 82 17.89 -9.50 -13.97
C ARG A 82 18.47 -9.34 -15.37
N GLU A 83 18.21 -8.22 -16.05
CA GLU A 83 18.82 -7.81 -17.30
C GLU A 83 20.05 -6.93 -17.04
N ASP A 84 20.77 -6.52 -18.08
CA ASP A 84 21.75 -5.44 -17.95
C ASP A 84 21.04 -4.12 -17.67
N VAL A 85 21.51 -3.38 -16.69
CA VAL A 85 20.93 -2.10 -16.28
C VAL A 85 22.00 -1.01 -16.27
N VAL A 86 21.66 0.12 -16.87
CA VAL A 86 22.47 1.34 -16.82
C VAL A 86 21.64 2.48 -16.22
N GLU A 87 22.20 3.18 -15.26
CA GLU A 87 21.60 4.40 -14.73
C GLU A 87 22.48 5.60 -15.04
N ILE A 88 21.93 6.56 -15.75
CA ILE A 88 22.58 7.80 -16.12
C ILE A 88 22.09 8.89 -15.16
N ASN A 89 23.00 9.34 -14.30
CA ASN A 89 22.75 10.43 -13.35
C ASN A 89 23.18 11.73 -14.03
N CYS A 90 22.20 12.57 -14.37
CA CYS A 90 22.37 13.88 -14.98
C CYS A 90 21.87 14.99 -14.04
N HIS A 91 22.04 16.27 -14.41
CA HIS A 91 21.46 17.37 -13.65
C HIS A 91 19.93 17.33 -13.68
N GLY A 92 19.30 17.64 -12.53
CA GLY A 92 17.86 17.46 -12.26
C GLY A 92 16.96 18.55 -12.87
N GLY A 93 17.34 19.14 -14.00
CA GLY A 93 16.49 20.07 -14.75
C GLY A 93 15.63 19.36 -15.79
N ILE A 94 14.39 19.80 -15.99
CA ILE A 94 13.44 19.20 -16.94
C ILE A 94 14.03 19.12 -18.36
N VAL A 95 14.73 20.15 -18.79
CA VAL A 95 15.31 20.19 -20.13
C VAL A 95 16.47 19.20 -20.25
N SER A 96 17.36 19.17 -19.26
CA SER A 96 18.51 18.25 -19.24
C SER A 96 18.05 16.80 -19.29
N VAL A 97 17.20 16.38 -18.37
CA VAL A 97 16.75 14.99 -18.27
C VAL A 97 15.98 14.52 -19.52
N ASN A 98 15.18 15.40 -20.13
CA ASN A 98 14.48 15.07 -21.39
C ASN A 98 15.44 14.95 -22.58
N ARG A 99 16.50 15.80 -22.65
CA ARG A 99 17.54 15.65 -23.69
C ARG A 99 18.29 14.32 -23.57
N VAL A 100 18.62 13.92 -22.34
CA VAL A 100 19.23 12.61 -22.07
C VAL A 100 18.30 11.48 -22.50
N LEU A 101 17.03 11.50 -22.11
CA LEU A 101 16.05 10.49 -22.51
C LEU A 101 15.93 10.40 -24.04
N GLN A 102 15.77 11.53 -24.74
CA GLN A 102 15.65 11.56 -26.19
C GLN A 102 16.91 11.04 -26.89
N LEU A 103 18.10 11.33 -26.33
CA LEU A 103 19.35 10.82 -26.84
C LEU A 103 19.36 9.28 -26.79
N ILE A 104 18.98 8.68 -25.66
CA ILE A 104 18.90 7.23 -25.46
C ILE A 104 17.87 6.60 -26.43
N LEU A 105 16.67 7.18 -26.55
CA LEU A 105 15.64 6.72 -27.49
C LEU A 105 16.14 6.75 -28.95
N SER A 106 16.95 7.75 -29.31
CA SER A 106 17.53 7.83 -30.65
C SER A 106 18.56 6.74 -30.98
N GLN A 107 19.05 6.03 -29.94
CA GLN A 107 19.99 4.92 -30.10
C GLN A 107 19.30 3.54 -30.12
N GLY A 108 17.97 3.48 -30.08
CA GLY A 108 17.24 2.23 -30.27
C GLY A 108 16.49 1.74 -29.00
N ALA A 109 16.72 2.33 -27.84
CA ALA A 109 15.90 2.01 -26.69
C ALA A 109 14.44 2.47 -26.91
N ARG A 110 13.47 1.71 -26.39
CA ARG A 110 12.06 2.07 -26.35
C ARG A 110 11.72 2.75 -25.02
N LEU A 111 10.75 3.67 -25.03
CA LEU A 111 10.21 4.20 -23.80
C LEU A 111 9.50 3.09 -23.00
N ALA A 112 9.81 2.97 -21.72
CA ALA A 112 9.19 2.00 -20.84
C ALA A 112 7.70 2.35 -20.58
N GLU A 113 6.88 1.32 -20.44
CA GLU A 113 5.52 1.44 -19.93
C GLU A 113 5.52 1.68 -18.40
N PRO A 114 4.41 2.19 -17.81
CA PRO A 114 4.29 2.25 -16.36
C PRO A 114 4.54 0.89 -15.71
N GLY A 115 5.38 0.85 -14.67
CA GLY A 115 5.71 -0.39 -13.94
C GLY A 115 6.54 -1.42 -14.69
N GLU A 116 7.03 -1.14 -15.91
CA GLU A 116 7.67 -2.16 -16.76
C GLU A 116 8.96 -2.74 -16.17
N PHE A 117 9.77 -1.95 -15.47
CA PHE A 117 10.97 -2.49 -14.82
C PHE A 117 10.62 -3.49 -13.73
N THR A 118 9.61 -3.21 -12.92
CA THR A 118 9.13 -4.13 -11.86
C THR A 118 8.45 -5.35 -12.47
N LYS A 119 7.69 -5.18 -13.56
CA LYS A 119 7.10 -6.28 -14.33
C LYS A 119 8.17 -7.23 -14.85
N ARG A 120 9.27 -6.71 -15.42
CA ARG A 120 10.43 -7.52 -15.87
C ARG A 120 11.10 -8.24 -14.70
N ALA A 121 11.26 -7.58 -13.56
CA ALA A 121 11.76 -8.22 -12.34
C ALA A 121 10.89 -9.41 -11.92
N PHE A 122 9.57 -9.30 -12.01
CA PHE A 122 8.62 -10.38 -11.78
C PHE A 122 8.72 -11.48 -12.84
N LEU A 123 8.64 -11.14 -14.12
CA LEU A 123 8.71 -12.11 -15.24
C LEU A 123 10.03 -12.87 -15.28
N ASN A 124 11.14 -12.21 -14.92
CA ASN A 124 12.46 -12.83 -14.81
C ASN A 124 12.66 -13.58 -13.48
N GLY A 125 11.62 -13.70 -12.65
CA GLY A 125 11.63 -14.50 -11.42
C GLY A 125 12.53 -13.96 -10.31
N ARG A 126 12.84 -12.66 -10.32
CA ARG A 126 13.54 -12.03 -9.18
C ARG A 126 12.67 -11.83 -7.98
N ILE A 127 11.45 -11.39 -8.20
CA ILE A 127 10.42 -11.13 -7.20
C ILE A 127 9.13 -11.80 -7.64
N ASP A 128 8.26 -12.13 -6.70
CA ASP A 128 6.90 -12.56 -6.97
C ASP A 128 5.93 -11.37 -7.05
N LEU A 129 4.65 -11.65 -7.33
CA LEU A 129 3.66 -10.59 -7.54
C LEU A 129 3.38 -9.81 -6.26
N SER A 130 3.34 -10.46 -5.10
CA SER A 130 3.12 -9.78 -3.82
C SER A 130 4.29 -8.86 -3.45
N GLN A 131 5.53 -9.26 -3.76
CA GLN A 131 6.72 -8.44 -3.61
C GLN A 131 6.74 -7.25 -4.59
N ALA A 132 6.27 -7.47 -5.83
CA ALA A 132 6.14 -6.40 -6.81
C ALA A 132 5.14 -5.32 -6.34
N GLU A 133 3.98 -5.72 -5.84
CA GLU A 133 3.00 -4.79 -5.25
C GLU A 133 3.58 -4.03 -4.06
N ALA A 134 4.36 -4.71 -3.20
CA ALA A 134 5.02 -4.10 -2.04
C ALA A 134 6.02 -2.98 -2.42
N VAL A 135 6.62 -3.00 -3.62
CA VAL A 135 7.47 -1.90 -4.11
C VAL A 135 6.67 -0.60 -4.19
N MET A 136 5.42 -0.65 -4.66
CA MET A 136 4.56 0.52 -4.72
C MET A 136 4.08 0.95 -3.33
N ASP A 137 3.75 -0.01 -2.47
CA ASP A 137 3.35 0.28 -1.10
C ASP A 137 4.49 0.98 -0.32
N LEU A 138 5.74 0.56 -0.54
CA LEU A 138 6.92 1.22 0.04
C LEU A 138 7.08 2.67 -0.43
N ILE A 139 6.88 2.93 -1.73
CA ILE A 139 6.98 4.28 -2.31
C ILE A 139 5.87 5.20 -1.79
N ARG A 140 4.66 4.63 -1.60
CA ARG A 140 3.48 5.37 -1.14
C ARG A 140 3.34 5.44 0.38
N ALA A 141 4.18 4.73 1.13
CA ALA A 141 4.11 4.69 2.59
C ALA A 141 4.13 6.10 3.20
N LYS A 142 3.18 6.37 4.09
CA LYS A 142 3.01 7.67 4.76
C LYS A 142 3.52 7.68 6.20
N THR A 143 3.80 6.51 6.76
CA THR A 143 4.30 6.35 8.13
C THR A 143 5.42 5.30 8.16
N ASP A 144 6.26 5.37 9.20
CA ASP A 144 7.32 4.36 9.42
C ASP A 144 6.74 2.95 9.58
N LYS A 145 5.54 2.83 10.17
CA LYS A 145 4.85 1.55 10.30
C LYS A 145 4.45 1.00 8.93
N ALA A 146 3.82 1.83 8.09
CA ALA A 146 3.47 1.45 6.72
C ALA A 146 4.72 1.05 5.91
N MET A 147 5.80 1.82 6.04
CA MET A 147 7.07 1.52 5.40
C MET A 147 7.64 0.16 5.85
N ASN A 148 7.62 -0.13 7.16
CA ASN A 148 8.12 -1.39 7.69
C ASN A 148 7.28 -2.60 7.23
N VAL A 149 5.95 -2.46 7.15
CA VAL A 149 5.06 -3.48 6.59
C VAL A 149 5.41 -3.75 5.13
N ALA A 150 5.55 -2.70 4.31
CA ALA A 150 5.91 -2.83 2.89
C ALA A 150 7.30 -3.46 2.71
N LEU A 151 8.29 -3.08 3.53
CA LEU A 151 9.62 -3.70 3.52
C LEU A 151 9.54 -5.21 3.84
N GLY A 152 8.80 -5.60 4.87
CA GLY A 152 8.60 -7.01 5.21
C GLY A 152 7.94 -7.81 4.08
N GLN A 153 6.98 -7.23 3.37
CA GLN A 153 6.36 -7.85 2.19
C GLN A 153 7.36 -7.94 1.03
N MET A 154 8.14 -6.89 0.78
CA MET A 154 9.18 -6.89 -0.26
C MET A 154 10.29 -7.92 0.04
N GLU A 155 10.60 -8.19 1.31
CA GLU A 155 11.49 -9.28 1.75
C GLU A 155 10.89 -10.68 1.59
N GLY A 156 9.62 -10.77 1.18
CA GLY A 156 8.92 -12.02 0.90
C GLY A 156 8.34 -12.71 2.14
N ARG A 157 8.05 -11.99 3.22
CA ARG A 157 7.43 -12.60 4.43
C ARG A 157 6.09 -13.23 4.11
N LEU A 158 5.19 -12.49 3.41
CA LEU A 158 3.90 -13.01 2.98
C LEU A 158 4.08 -14.18 2.01
N SER A 159 4.95 -14.06 1.02
CA SER A 159 5.24 -15.10 0.04
C SER A 159 5.64 -16.43 0.68
N LYS A 160 6.52 -16.38 1.68
CA LYS A 160 6.95 -17.58 2.42
C LYS A 160 5.79 -18.25 3.16
N LEU A 161 4.93 -17.46 3.81
CA LEU A 161 3.75 -18.01 4.49
C LEU A 161 2.79 -18.68 3.50
N ILE A 162 2.49 -18.00 2.39
CA ILE A 162 1.63 -18.57 1.33
C ILE A 162 2.23 -19.83 0.73
N GLN A 163 3.53 -19.84 0.45
CA GLN A 163 4.22 -21.03 -0.06
C GLN A 163 4.16 -22.20 0.93
N ASN A 164 4.33 -21.95 2.24
CA ASN A 164 4.20 -22.98 3.26
C ASN A 164 2.78 -23.57 3.29
N LEU A 165 1.74 -22.72 3.28
CA LEU A 165 0.35 -23.18 3.24
C LEU A 165 0.06 -24.01 1.98
N ARG A 166 0.52 -23.56 0.83
CA ARG A 166 0.39 -24.30 -0.42
C ARG A 166 1.11 -25.65 -0.39
N GLN A 167 2.27 -25.70 0.24
CA GLN A 167 3.01 -26.95 0.37
C GLN A 167 2.29 -27.94 1.28
N GLU A 168 1.69 -27.49 2.38
CA GLU A 168 0.85 -28.34 3.26
C GLU A 168 -0.36 -28.90 2.50
N ILE A 169 -1.06 -28.06 1.73
CA ILE A 169 -2.18 -28.51 0.90
C ILE A 169 -1.71 -29.54 -0.14
N LEU A 170 -0.64 -29.23 -0.88
CA LEU A 170 -0.11 -30.11 -1.92
C LEU A 170 0.33 -31.48 -1.37
N GLN A 171 1.02 -31.48 -0.22
CA GLN A 171 1.41 -32.73 0.45
C GLN A 171 0.19 -33.54 0.89
N THR A 172 -0.84 -32.88 1.39
CA THR A 172 -2.10 -33.54 1.77
C THR A 172 -2.77 -34.17 0.55
N LEU A 173 -2.90 -33.42 -0.55
CA LEU A 173 -3.47 -33.91 -1.81
C LEU A 173 -2.68 -35.12 -2.35
N ALA A 174 -1.35 -35.03 -2.38
CA ALA A 174 -0.50 -36.14 -2.86
C ALA A 174 -0.63 -37.40 -2.00
N GLN A 175 -0.74 -37.26 -0.67
CA GLN A 175 -0.91 -38.40 0.23
C GLN A 175 -2.29 -39.05 0.07
N VAL A 176 -3.31 -38.23 -0.15
CA VAL A 176 -4.68 -38.70 -0.42
C VAL A 176 -4.76 -39.46 -1.73
N GLU A 177 -4.13 -38.97 -2.80
CA GLU A 177 -4.09 -39.62 -4.11
C GLU A 177 -3.47 -41.03 -4.01
N VAL A 178 -2.35 -41.16 -3.26
CA VAL A 178 -1.74 -42.44 -2.99
C VAL A 178 -2.70 -43.41 -2.24
N ASN A 179 -3.47 -42.87 -1.27
CA ASN A 179 -4.42 -43.67 -0.51
C ASN A 179 -5.61 -44.14 -1.36
N ILE A 180 -6.04 -43.32 -2.33
CA ILE A 180 -7.12 -43.69 -3.28
C ILE A 180 -6.64 -44.77 -4.26
N ASP A 181 -5.42 -44.63 -4.78
CA ASP A 181 -4.87 -45.53 -5.80
C ASP A 181 -4.49 -46.93 -5.23
N TYR A 182 -4.14 -47.00 -3.95
CA TYR A 182 -3.69 -48.23 -3.30
C TYR A 182 -4.46 -48.49 -2.00
N PRO A 183 -5.75 -48.83 -2.09
CA PRO A 183 -6.61 -49.11 -0.92
C PRO A 183 -6.31 -50.50 -0.34
N GLU A 184 -5.10 -50.73 0.16
CA GLU A 184 -4.69 -52.07 0.69
C GLU A 184 -5.19 -52.34 2.12
N TYR A 185 -5.77 -51.30 2.80
CA TYR A 185 -6.21 -51.39 4.20
C TYR A 185 -7.65 -50.89 4.34
N ASP A 186 -8.45 -51.59 5.15
CA ASP A 186 -9.86 -51.26 5.40
C ASP A 186 -10.07 -49.89 6.06
N ASP A 187 -9.02 -49.29 6.67
CA ASP A 187 -9.08 -48.05 7.42
C ASP A 187 -8.59 -46.83 6.60
N VAL A 188 -8.27 -46.97 5.31
CA VAL A 188 -7.67 -45.90 4.48
C VAL A 188 -8.57 -44.68 4.36
N GLU A 189 -9.86 -44.88 4.23
CA GLU A 189 -10.83 -43.78 4.09
C GLU A 189 -10.91 -42.96 5.39
N GLU A 190 -10.97 -43.60 6.56
CA GLU A 190 -11.00 -42.94 7.86
C GLU A 190 -9.68 -42.17 8.13
N MET A 191 -8.54 -42.77 7.81
CA MET A 191 -7.23 -42.09 7.91
C MET A 191 -7.14 -40.88 6.99
N THR A 192 -7.70 -40.96 5.80
CA THR A 192 -7.71 -39.89 4.83
C THR A 192 -8.59 -38.72 5.28
N HIS A 193 -9.81 -39.01 5.77
CA HIS A 193 -10.69 -38.00 6.36
C HIS A 193 -10.02 -37.29 7.54
N ARG A 194 -9.37 -38.03 8.42
CA ARG A 194 -8.65 -37.46 9.57
C ARG A 194 -7.50 -36.55 9.13
N LEU A 195 -6.76 -36.95 8.10
CA LEU A 195 -5.67 -36.12 7.55
C LEU A 195 -6.21 -34.82 6.98
N PHE A 196 -7.28 -34.83 6.19
CA PHE A 196 -7.92 -33.62 5.67
C PHE A 196 -8.40 -32.71 6.79
N LEU A 197 -9.06 -33.23 7.84
CA LEU A 197 -9.52 -32.41 8.98
C LEU A 197 -8.37 -31.77 9.72
N GLU A 198 -7.29 -32.52 10.00
CA GLU A 198 -6.11 -31.97 10.69
C GLU A 198 -5.44 -30.86 9.87
N LYS A 199 -5.16 -31.15 8.60
CA LYS A 199 -4.46 -30.20 7.72
C LYS A 199 -5.35 -29.04 7.30
N GLY A 200 -6.62 -29.29 7.02
CA GLY A 200 -7.61 -28.24 6.74
C GLY A 200 -7.75 -27.27 7.92
N SER A 201 -7.89 -27.79 9.14
CA SER A 201 -7.96 -26.95 10.35
C SER A 201 -6.70 -26.12 10.58
N TYR A 202 -5.53 -26.67 10.29
CA TYR A 202 -4.27 -25.92 10.34
C TYR A 202 -4.25 -24.79 9.31
N VAL A 203 -4.53 -25.09 8.03
CA VAL A 203 -4.56 -24.09 6.95
C VAL A 203 -5.60 -23.00 7.24
N LYS A 204 -6.82 -23.39 7.68
CA LYS A 204 -7.87 -22.47 8.10
C LYS A 204 -7.35 -21.50 9.15
N THR A 205 -6.77 -22.00 10.25
CA THR A 205 -6.28 -21.18 11.36
C THR A 205 -5.21 -20.16 10.91
N GLU A 206 -4.29 -20.59 10.03
CA GLU A 206 -3.25 -19.68 9.54
C GLU A 206 -3.81 -18.60 8.59
N ILE A 207 -4.79 -18.94 7.73
CA ILE A 207 -5.47 -17.95 6.89
C ILE A 207 -6.28 -16.97 7.75
N GLU A 208 -6.99 -17.43 8.76
CA GLU A 208 -7.73 -16.58 9.71
C GLU A 208 -6.80 -15.59 10.42
N LYS A 209 -5.61 -16.01 10.86
CA LYS A 209 -4.59 -15.11 11.44
C LYS A 209 -4.18 -14.01 10.46
N LEU A 210 -3.95 -14.36 9.19
CA LEU A 210 -3.62 -13.37 8.17
C LEU A 210 -4.77 -12.38 7.94
N LEU A 211 -6.00 -12.87 7.82
CA LEU A 211 -7.19 -12.04 7.64
C LEU A 211 -7.49 -11.15 8.84
N HIS A 212 -7.16 -11.58 10.05
CA HIS A 212 -7.29 -10.75 11.26
C HIS A 212 -6.43 -9.48 11.18
N THR A 213 -5.29 -9.52 10.49
CA THR A 213 -4.43 -8.34 10.29
C THR A 213 -4.90 -7.42 9.16
N ALA A 214 -5.90 -7.85 8.36
CA ALA A 214 -6.27 -7.19 7.12
C ALA A 214 -6.81 -5.77 7.31
N GLN A 215 -7.65 -5.54 8.31
CA GLN A 215 -8.21 -4.22 8.59
C GLN A 215 -7.10 -3.22 8.97
N GLN A 216 -6.21 -3.63 9.88
CA GLN A 216 -5.07 -2.80 10.29
C GLN A 216 -4.10 -2.57 9.13
N GLY A 217 -3.81 -3.61 8.35
CA GLY A 217 -2.97 -3.53 7.16
C GLY A 217 -3.53 -2.55 6.12
N LYS A 218 -4.84 -2.60 5.85
CA LYS A 218 -5.53 -1.66 4.96
C LYS A 218 -5.39 -0.21 5.44
N ILE A 219 -5.60 0.05 6.74
CA ILE A 219 -5.46 1.39 7.32
C ILE A 219 -4.02 1.88 7.20
N LEU A 220 -3.02 1.05 7.46
CA LEU A 220 -1.61 1.42 7.31
C LEU A 220 -1.25 1.77 5.86
N ARG A 221 -1.86 1.11 4.88
CA ARG A 221 -1.61 1.31 3.45
C ARG A 221 -2.37 2.51 2.87
N ASP A 222 -3.68 2.52 3.03
CA ASP A 222 -4.60 3.46 2.37
C ASP A 222 -4.85 4.72 3.20
N GLY A 223 -4.57 4.67 4.50
CA GLY A 223 -4.90 5.68 5.48
C GLY A 223 -6.32 5.50 6.02
N LEU A 224 -6.57 6.13 7.17
CA LEU A 224 -7.86 6.17 7.82
C LEU A 224 -8.64 7.38 7.33
N ALA A 225 -9.67 7.17 6.52
CA ALA A 225 -10.51 8.26 6.01
C ALA A 225 -11.20 8.97 7.18
N THR A 226 -10.73 10.19 7.51
CA THR A 226 -11.13 10.92 8.70
C THR A 226 -11.85 12.21 8.32
N VAL A 227 -13.03 12.42 8.87
CA VAL A 227 -13.85 13.63 8.67
C VAL A 227 -14.00 14.38 9.99
N ILE A 228 -13.78 15.71 9.96
CA ILE A 228 -13.96 16.58 11.11
C ILE A 228 -15.28 17.34 10.96
N ILE A 229 -16.22 17.11 11.87
CA ILE A 229 -17.53 17.77 11.88
C ILE A 229 -17.78 18.55 13.18
N GLY A 230 -18.72 19.47 13.15
CA GLY A 230 -19.12 20.30 14.29
C GLY A 230 -19.70 21.62 13.83
N ARG A 231 -20.36 22.35 14.73
CA ARG A 231 -20.91 23.70 14.44
C ARG A 231 -19.82 24.71 14.02
N PRO A 232 -20.16 25.85 13.43
CA PRO A 232 -19.21 26.93 13.20
C PRO A 232 -18.51 27.36 14.48
N ASN A 233 -17.25 27.77 14.39
CA ASN A 233 -16.44 28.32 15.48
C ASN A 233 -16.17 27.40 16.68
N VAL A 234 -16.46 26.09 16.60
CA VAL A 234 -16.11 25.14 17.67
C VAL A 234 -14.61 24.80 17.72
N GLY A 235 -13.86 25.13 16.67
CA GLY A 235 -12.41 24.94 16.60
C GLY A 235 -11.96 23.83 15.62
N LYS A 236 -12.77 23.48 14.62
CA LYS A 236 -12.42 22.46 13.60
C LYS A 236 -11.11 22.76 12.88
N SER A 237 -10.95 24.00 12.38
CA SER A 237 -9.70 24.43 11.69
C SER A 237 -8.51 24.47 12.64
N SER A 238 -8.71 24.81 13.91
CA SER A 238 -7.65 24.76 14.93
C SER A 238 -7.23 23.34 15.22
N LEU A 239 -8.19 22.38 15.30
CA LEU A 239 -7.92 20.97 15.47
C LEU A 239 -7.13 20.42 14.26
N LEU A 240 -7.57 20.74 13.06
CA LEU A 240 -6.86 20.36 11.83
C LEU A 240 -5.41 20.87 11.87
N ASN A 241 -5.21 22.15 12.19
CA ASN A 241 -3.88 22.76 12.26
C ASN A 241 -3.01 22.14 13.36
N SER A 242 -3.57 21.85 14.55
CA SER A 242 -2.84 21.16 15.62
C SER A 242 -2.36 19.79 15.17
N LEU A 243 -3.24 18.94 14.61
CA LEU A 243 -2.88 17.63 14.08
C LEU A 243 -1.82 17.70 12.97
N VAL A 244 -1.89 18.71 12.11
CA VAL A 244 -0.93 18.92 10.99
C VAL A 244 0.42 19.43 11.51
N HIS A 245 0.44 20.34 12.49
CA HIS A 245 1.68 20.97 12.99
C HIS A 245 2.49 20.01 13.87
N GLU A 246 1.84 19.27 14.78
CA GLU A 246 2.54 18.33 15.66
C GLU A 246 3.07 17.10 14.90
N ASN A 247 2.35 16.65 13.89
CA ASN A 247 2.60 15.38 13.23
C ASN A 247 3.22 15.50 11.82
N LYS A 248 3.74 16.67 11.44
CA LYS A 248 4.30 16.97 10.11
C LYS A 248 3.40 16.41 8.99
N ALA A 249 2.50 17.25 8.47
CA ALA A 249 1.72 16.88 7.29
C ALA A 249 2.65 16.31 6.21
N ILE A 250 2.38 15.12 5.76
CA ILE A 250 3.07 14.54 4.62
C ILE A 250 2.36 15.11 3.39
N VAL A 251 2.76 16.34 3.02
CA VAL A 251 2.30 16.96 1.78
C VAL A 251 2.95 16.21 0.63
N THR A 252 2.20 15.41 -0.08
CA THR A 252 2.67 14.80 -1.32
C THR A 252 2.24 15.68 -2.49
N ASP A 253 3.03 16.69 -2.79
CA ASP A 253 3.01 17.28 -4.12
C ASP A 253 3.63 16.25 -5.08
N ILE A 254 2.84 15.38 -5.66
CA ILE A 254 3.26 14.57 -6.80
C ILE A 254 3.02 15.44 -8.03
N PRO A 255 4.07 15.99 -8.67
CA PRO A 255 3.90 16.76 -9.90
C PRO A 255 3.37 15.81 -10.99
N GLY A 256 2.20 16.10 -11.54
CA GLY A 256 1.62 15.37 -12.65
C GLY A 256 0.17 14.94 -12.50
N THR A 257 -0.43 15.05 -11.32
CA THR A 257 -1.86 14.74 -11.09
C THR A 257 -2.68 16.02 -10.95
N THR A 258 -2.84 16.76 -12.04
CA THR A 258 -3.52 18.07 -12.06
C THR A 258 -5.07 17.98 -12.00
N ARG A 259 -5.66 16.87 -11.54
CA ARG A 259 -7.12 16.70 -11.45
C ARG A 259 -7.64 16.02 -10.18
N ASP A 260 -6.77 15.50 -9.31
CA ASP A 260 -7.24 14.84 -8.10
C ASP A 260 -7.22 15.81 -6.91
N VAL A 261 -8.23 15.67 -6.06
CA VAL A 261 -8.37 16.39 -4.77
C VAL A 261 -7.06 16.29 -4.02
N ILE A 262 -6.51 17.40 -3.54
CA ILE A 262 -5.31 17.40 -2.69
C ILE A 262 -5.69 16.66 -1.41
N GLU A 263 -5.25 15.42 -1.30
CA GLU A 263 -5.44 14.59 -0.11
C GLU A 263 -4.37 14.96 0.91
N GLU A 264 -4.77 15.40 2.07
CA GLU A 264 -3.86 15.70 3.17
C GLU A 264 -3.77 14.47 4.08
N TYR A 265 -2.54 13.99 4.32
CA TYR A 265 -2.26 12.91 5.26
C TYR A 265 -1.56 13.44 6.49
N VAL A 266 -1.98 12.96 7.66
CA VAL A 266 -1.39 13.29 8.96
C VAL A 266 -1.00 11.98 9.65
N ASN A 267 0.22 11.90 10.18
CA ASN A 267 0.69 10.72 10.91
C ASN A 267 0.37 10.85 12.40
N VAL A 268 -0.66 10.21 12.89
CA VAL A 268 -1.02 10.20 14.31
C VAL A 268 -0.54 8.89 14.95
N ARG A 269 0.55 8.96 15.72
CA ARG A 269 1.15 7.80 16.42
C ARG A 269 1.38 6.56 15.53
N GLY A 270 1.70 6.80 14.25
CA GLY A 270 1.93 5.74 13.26
C GLY A 270 0.68 5.32 12.50
N VAL A 271 -0.49 5.93 12.75
CA VAL A 271 -1.72 5.80 11.96
C VAL A 271 -1.75 6.92 10.92
N PRO A 272 -1.77 6.62 9.62
CA PRO A 272 -1.94 7.64 8.60
C PRO A 272 -3.42 8.06 8.54
N LEU A 273 -3.76 9.25 9.01
CA LEU A 273 -5.09 9.84 8.83
C LEU A 273 -5.17 10.47 7.44
N LYS A 274 -6.12 10.04 6.63
CA LYS A 274 -6.49 10.66 5.37
C LYS A 274 -7.62 11.67 5.64
N LEU A 275 -7.30 12.96 5.65
CA LEU A 275 -8.27 14.01 5.91
C LEU A 275 -9.15 14.26 4.68
N VAL A 276 -10.46 14.05 4.83
CA VAL A 276 -11.44 14.20 3.76
C VAL A 276 -12.13 15.55 3.87
N ASP A 277 -12.31 16.24 2.75
CA ASP A 277 -13.01 17.54 2.63
C ASP A 277 -12.39 18.70 3.44
N THR A 278 -11.05 18.83 3.40
CA THR A 278 -10.32 19.92 4.07
C THR A 278 -10.70 21.31 3.53
N ALA A 279 -11.18 21.42 2.29
CA ALA A 279 -11.64 22.68 1.69
C ALA A 279 -12.87 23.25 2.41
N GLY A 280 -13.82 22.41 2.84
CA GLY A 280 -14.97 22.82 3.64
C GLY A 280 -14.64 23.24 5.06
N ILE A 281 -13.49 22.81 5.59
CA ILE A 281 -13.00 23.15 6.93
C ILE A 281 -12.24 24.48 6.91
N ARG A 282 -11.57 24.80 5.81
CA ARG A 282 -10.80 26.05 5.62
C ARG A 282 -11.67 27.24 5.23
N GLU A 283 -12.75 27.01 4.49
CA GLU A 283 -13.73 28.04 4.15
C GLU A 283 -14.90 28.01 5.14
N THR A 284 -15.13 29.11 5.83
CA THR A 284 -16.01 29.31 7.00
C THR A 284 -17.52 29.20 6.70
N GLU A 285 -17.97 28.38 5.75
CA GLU A 285 -19.37 28.19 5.46
C GLU A 285 -19.91 26.83 5.94
N ASP A 286 -21.03 26.91 6.62
CA ASP A 286 -21.79 25.91 7.38
C ASP A 286 -21.88 24.48 6.76
N ILE A 287 -21.17 23.55 7.37
CA ILE A 287 -21.43 22.10 7.17
C ILE A 287 -22.86 21.75 7.65
N VAL A 288 -23.42 22.43 8.62
CA VAL A 288 -24.77 22.17 9.15
C VAL A 288 -25.86 22.47 8.11
N GLU A 289 -25.71 23.53 7.29
CA GLU A 289 -26.58 23.77 6.12
C GLU A 289 -26.35 22.74 5.00
N ARG A 290 -25.12 22.22 4.86
CA ARG A 290 -24.75 21.20 3.88
C ARG A 290 -25.15 19.77 4.27
N ILE A 291 -25.32 19.42 5.56
CA ILE A 291 -25.79 18.07 6.00
C ILE A 291 -27.19 17.74 5.45
N GLY A 292 -27.92 18.73 4.99
CA GLY A 292 -29.16 18.55 4.23
C GLY A 292 -28.96 18.10 2.76
N VAL A 293 -27.74 18.15 2.23
CA VAL A 293 -27.41 17.84 0.83
C VAL A 293 -26.83 16.42 0.75
N GLU A 294 -27.28 15.64 -0.22
CA GLU A 294 -26.88 14.25 -0.48
C GLU A 294 -25.35 14.04 -0.49
N ARG A 295 -24.59 15.05 -0.89
CA ARG A 295 -23.13 15.01 -0.96
C ARG A 295 -22.46 14.87 0.42
N SER A 296 -22.97 15.55 1.45
CA SER A 296 -22.40 15.48 2.81
C SER A 296 -22.68 14.11 3.47
N ARG A 297 -23.82 13.50 3.19
CA ARG A 297 -24.11 12.14 3.66
C ARG A 297 -23.26 11.08 2.97
N ALA A 298 -22.87 11.29 1.71
CA ALA A 298 -21.97 10.38 1.01
C ALA A 298 -20.57 10.42 1.64
N VAL A 299 -20.03 11.61 1.94
CA VAL A 299 -18.72 11.78 2.58
C VAL A 299 -18.67 11.14 3.98
N LEU A 300 -19.74 11.28 4.78
CA LEU A 300 -19.81 10.63 6.10
C LEU A 300 -19.86 9.11 6.00
N LYS A 301 -20.50 8.56 4.98
CA LYS A 301 -20.57 7.10 4.77
C LYS A 301 -19.24 6.49 4.30
N GLU A 302 -18.41 7.28 3.67
CA GLU A 302 -17.07 6.87 3.21
C GLU A 302 -16.00 7.07 4.28
N ALA A 303 -16.33 7.75 5.40
CA ALA A 303 -15.42 7.98 6.50
C ALA A 303 -15.24 6.72 7.36
N ASP A 304 -13.98 6.38 7.65
CA ASP A 304 -13.63 5.33 8.62
C ASP A 304 -13.64 5.88 10.05
N LEU A 305 -13.40 7.19 10.23
CA LEU A 305 -13.40 7.86 11.52
C LEU A 305 -14.04 9.24 11.43
N ILE A 306 -14.85 9.57 12.41
CA ILE A 306 -15.46 10.89 12.55
C ILE A 306 -14.95 11.57 13.82
N LEU A 307 -14.40 12.78 13.68
CA LEU A 307 -14.04 13.64 14.80
C LEU A 307 -15.15 14.68 14.98
N LEU A 308 -16.05 14.45 15.95
CA LEU A 308 -17.15 15.35 16.26
C LEU A 308 -16.70 16.38 17.28
N VAL A 309 -16.55 17.65 16.88
CA VAL A 309 -16.06 18.73 17.72
C VAL A 309 -17.22 19.55 18.31
N LEU A 310 -17.26 19.64 19.62
CA LEU A 310 -18.19 20.45 20.41
C LEU A 310 -17.44 21.57 21.11
N ASN A 311 -18.13 22.66 21.45
CA ASN A 311 -17.53 23.76 22.19
C ASN A 311 -17.95 23.70 23.69
N TYR A 312 -16.94 23.67 24.58
CA TYR A 312 -17.15 23.61 26.03
C TYR A 312 -17.87 24.84 26.59
N SER A 313 -17.68 26.00 25.96
CA SER A 313 -18.24 27.28 26.40
C SER A 313 -19.58 27.66 25.77
N ASP A 314 -20.19 26.77 24.97
CA ASP A 314 -21.52 26.97 24.38
C ASP A 314 -22.53 25.97 24.91
N ASP A 315 -23.83 26.32 24.85
CA ASP A 315 -24.91 25.41 25.18
C ASP A 315 -25.03 24.28 24.14
N PHE A 316 -25.41 23.10 24.60
CA PHE A 316 -25.75 21.97 23.72
C PHE A 316 -27.09 22.24 23.03
N THR A 317 -27.07 22.29 21.69
CA THR A 317 -28.23 22.72 20.88
C THR A 317 -28.85 21.58 20.07
N THR A 318 -29.98 21.87 19.40
CA THR A 318 -30.63 20.95 18.47
C THR A 318 -29.77 20.65 17.23
N GLU A 319 -28.81 21.51 16.89
CA GLU A 319 -27.84 21.26 15.83
C GLU A 319 -26.84 20.16 16.23
N ASP A 320 -26.36 20.21 17.48
CA ASP A 320 -25.49 19.16 18.02
C ASP A 320 -26.24 17.81 18.06
N GLU A 321 -27.54 17.81 18.43
CA GLU A 321 -28.37 16.58 18.39
C GLU A 321 -28.46 15.99 16.97
N LYS A 322 -28.63 16.84 15.94
CA LYS A 322 -28.65 16.39 14.53
C LYS A 322 -27.33 15.80 14.09
N LEU A 323 -26.20 16.35 14.56
CA LEU A 323 -24.86 15.82 14.28
C LEU A 323 -24.71 14.42 14.88
N PHE A 324 -25.10 14.20 16.14
CA PHE A 324 -25.07 12.88 16.75
C PHE A 324 -25.97 11.87 16.00
N GLN A 325 -27.16 12.29 15.57
CA GLN A 325 -28.04 11.42 14.75
C GLN A 325 -27.44 11.08 13.40
N ALA A 326 -26.70 12.01 12.77
CA ALA A 326 -26.10 11.80 11.46
C ALA A 326 -24.93 10.80 11.47
N VAL A 327 -24.28 10.61 12.63
CA VAL A 327 -23.12 9.73 12.80
C VAL A 327 -23.45 8.46 13.61
N GLU A 328 -24.72 8.18 13.83
CA GLU A 328 -25.17 6.98 14.54
C GLU A 328 -24.71 5.71 13.82
N GLY A 329 -24.07 4.80 14.57
CA GLY A 329 -23.53 3.55 14.04
C GLY A 329 -22.18 3.67 13.31
N MET A 330 -21.51 4.83 13.39
CA MET A 330 -20.19 5.07 12.84
C MET A 330 -19.13 5.12 13.94
N ASP A 331 -17.85 5.00 13.58
CA ASP A 331 -16.75 5.19 14.52
C ASP A 331 -16.51 6.68 14.78
N VAL A 332 -16.80 7.13 16.00
CA VAL A 332 -16.79 8.54 16.38
C VAL A 332 -15.94 8.78 17.62
N ILE A 333 -15.09 9.80 17.56
CA ILE A 333 -14.49 10.43 18.75
C ILE A 333 -15.17 11.79 18.96
N VAL A 334 -15.77 11.98 20.13
CA VAL A 334 -16.38 13.25 20.51
C VAL A 334 -15.31 14.12 21.19
N ILE A 335 -15.03 15.29 20.64
CA ILE A 335 -14.02 16.22 21.13
C ILE A 335 -14.72 17.43 21.74
N ILE A 336 -14.54 17.64 23.03
CA ILE A 336 -15.03 18.82 23.74
C ILE A 336 -13.88 19.81 23.81
N ASN A 337 -13.88 20.78 22.89
CA ASN A 337 -12.80 21.77 22.74
C ASN A 337 -13.08 23.06 23.52
N LYS A 338 -12.02 23.88 23.74
CA LYS A 338 -12.02 25.14 24.48
C LYS A 338 -12.30 24.96 25.97
N THR A 339 -11.70 23.96 26.59
CA THR A 339 -11.81 23.71 28.03
C THR A 339 -11.14 24.77 28.91
N ASP A 340 -10.34 25.66 28.32
CA ASP A 340 -9.81 26.88 28.90
C ASP A 340 -10.88 27.95 29.24
N LEU A 341 -12.06 27.81 28.63
CA LEU A 341 -13.19 28.74 28.84
C LEU A 341 -14.19 28.22 29.90
N PRO A 342 -15.03 29.11 30.47
CA PRO A 342 -16.07 28.67 31.41
C PRO A 342 -17.05 27.68 30.79
N GLN A 343 -17.34 26.60 31.53
CA GLN A 343 -18.28 25.57 31.10
C GLN A 343 -19.71 26.09 30.96
N LYS A 344 -20.33 25.84 29.80
CA LYS A 344 -21.74 26.01 29.53
C LYS A 344 -22.39 24.73 29.03
N ILE A 345 -21.63 23.91 28.28
CA ILE A 345 -22.13 22.65 27.72
C ILE A 345 -22.64 21.72 28.83
N ASP A 346 -23.80 21.10 28.61
CA ASP A 346 -24.36 20.07 29.51
C ASP A 346 -23.61 18.76 29.28
N SER A 347 -22.60 18.51 30.12
CA SER A 347 -21.75 17.31 30.02
C SER A 347 -22.54 16.00 30.26
N ALA A 348 -23.67 16.04 31.00
CA ALA A 348 -24.49 14.85 31.20
C ALA A 348 -25.22 14.47 29.92
N LYS A 349 -25.73 15.47 29.20
CA LYS A 349 -26.40 15.31 27.92
C LYS A 349 -25.43 14.82 26.82
N VAL A 350 -24.19 15.37 26.80
CA VAL A 350 -23.16 14.91 25.89
C VAL A 350 -22.80 13.44 26.14
N LYS A 351 -22.61 13.04 27.40
CA LYS A 351 -22.33 11.65 27.77
C LYS A 351 -23.48 10.70 27.41
N GLU A 352 -24.73 11.13 27.59
CA GLU A 352 -25.91 10.35 27.20
C GLU A 352 -25.93 10.12 25.67
N LYS A 353 -25.71 11.19 24.89
CA LYS A 353 -25.72 11.11 23.41
C LYS A 353 -24.49 10.42 22.82
N ALA A 354 -23.34 10.60 23.44
CA ALA A 354 -22.11 9.90 23.02
C ALA A 354 -22.16 8.38 23.27
N ALA A 355 -23.03 7.93 24.22
CA ALA A 355 -23.22 6.51 24.54
C ALA A 355 -21.90 5.75 24.71
N SER A 356 -21.49 4.95 23.71
CA SER A 356 -20.26 4.15 23.70
C SER A 356 -19.06 4.88 23.07
N HIS A 357 -19.24 6.06 22.49
CA HIS A 357 -18.15 6.78 21.82
C HIS A 357 -17.15 7.37 22.82
N LYS A 358 -15.88 7.36 22.46
CA LYS A 358 -14.81 7.97 23.26
C LYS A 358 -15.01 9.49 23.29
N ILE A 359 -14.94 10.09 24.48
CA ILE A 359 -14.98 11.54 24.67
C ILE A 359 -13.59 11.99 25.09
N VAL A 360 -13.05 13.00 24.40
CA VAL A 360 -11.77 13.65 24.70
C VAL A 360 -12.00 15.14 24.93
N SER A 361 -11.41 15.68 25.98
CA SER A 361 -11.49 17.10 26.31
C SER A 361 -10.19 17.80 25.87
N THR A 362 -10.30 18.91 25.12
CA THR A 362 -9.14 19.61 24.58
C THR A 362 -9.19 21.12 24.82
N SER A 363 -8.04 21.73 24.99
CA SER A 363 -7.83 23.17 24.77
C SER A 363 -6.72 23.32 23.74
N LEU A 364 -7.12 23.48 22.48
CA LEU A 364 -6.16 23.63 21.38
C LEU A 364 -5.35 24.94 21.46
N LEU A 365 -5.82 25.93 22.24
CA LEU A 365 -5.09 27.17 22.49
C LEU A 365 -3.94 26.97 23.48
N GLU A 366 -4.14 26.10 24.48
CA GLU A 366 -3.18 25.79 25.55
C GLU A 366 -2.43 24.47 25.31
N ASP A 367 -2.63 23.85 24.14
CA ASP A 367 -2.02 22.57 23.76
C ASP A 367 -2.31 21.42 24.76
N GLN A 368 -3.54 21.39 25.28
CA GLN A 368 -3.98 20.38 26.24
C GLN A 368 -4.93 19.38 25.61
N GLY A 369 -4.78 18.09 25.94
CA GLY A 369 -5.64 17.00 25.50
C GLY A 369 -5.41 16.50 24.09
N VAL A 370 -4.41 17.03 23.36
CA VAL A 370 -4.06 16.57 22.01
C VAL A 370 -3.44 15.16 22.07
N ASP A 371 -2.53 14.94 23.02
CA ASP A 371 -1.94 13.61 23.27
C ASP A 371 -3.00 12.54 23.57
N GLU A 372 -4.04 12.90 24.38
CA GLU A 372 -5.15 11.99 24.69
C GLU A 372 -6.00 11.68 23.44
N LEU A 373 -6.20 12.67 22.58
CA LEU A 373 -6.89 12.48 21.30
C LEU A 373 -6.10 11.55 20.37
N GLU A 374 -4.79 11.78 20.25
CA GLU A 374 -3.92 10.92 19.45
C GLU A 374 -3.91 9.46 19.95
N GLU A 375 -3.89 9.28 21.28
CA GLU A 375 -3.98 7.95 21.89
C GLU A 375 -5.35 7.31 21.64
N ALA A 376 -6.43 8.09 21.74
CA ALA A 376 -7.77 7.63 21.43
C ALA A 376 -7.91 7.18 19.98
N ILE A 377 -7.35 7.93 19.03
CA ILE A 377 -7.33 7.56 17.61
C ILE A 377 -6.52 6.26 17.42
N ALA A 378 -5.31 6.19 17.98
CA ALA A 378 -4.47 5.02 17.83
C ALA A 378 -5.11 3.76 18.45
N SER A 379 -5.76 3.87 19.61
CA SER A 379 -6.36 2.74 20.32
C SER A 379 -7.61 2.18 19.64
N LEU A 380 -8.37 2.99 18.91
CA LEU A 380 -9.55 2.52 18.16
C LEU A 380 -9.20 1.49 17.08
N PHE A 381 -8.02 1.60 16.46
CA PHE A 381 -7.62 0.80 15.31
C PHE A 381 -6.51 -0.22 15.63
N PHE A 382 -5.85 -0.08 16.77
CA PHE A 382 -4.84 -1.01 17.26
C PHE A 382 -5.26 -1.56 18.63
N GLU A 383 -6.38 -2.30 18.68
CA GLU A 383 -6.83 -2.96 19.92
C GLU A 383 -5.70 -3.75 20.58
N GLY A 384 -5.06 -3.13 21.58
CA GLY A 384 -4.27 -3.82 22.62
C GLY A 384 -2.97 -4.51 22.19
N SER A 385 -2.67 -4.71 20.96
CA SER A 385 -1.47 -5.40 20.50
C SER A 385 -0.68 -4.61 19.46
N LEU A 386 -0.19 -3.43 19.85
CA LEU A 386 1.08 -2.94 19.30
C LEU A 386 2.22 -3.77 19.89
N GLU A 387 2.04 -5.08 19.97
CA GLU A 387 3.15 -5.96 20.16
C GLU A 387 4.02 -5.83 18.91
N THR A 388 5.22 -5.31 19.15
CA THR A 388 6.37 -5.28 18.26
C THR A 388 6.84 -6.72 17.94
N GLY A 389 5.90 -7.62 17.65
CA GLY A 389 6.11 -8.97 17.21
C GLY A 389 5.97 -9.06 15.70
N ASP A 390 6.67 -9.98 15.10
CA ASP A 390 6.77 -10.36 13.68
C ASP A 390 5.42 -10.63 12.95
N LEU A 391 4.38 -9.80 13.16
CA LEU A 391 3.10 -9.94 12.48
C LEU A 391 3.26 -9.57 10.99
N THR A 392 2.92 -10.52 10.13
CA THR A 392 2.79 -10.25 8.70
C THR A 392 1.41 -9.64 8.44
N TYR A 393 1.37 -8.35 8.14
CA TYR A 393 0.12 -7.67 7.80
C TYR A 393 -0.25 -7.90 6.34
N VAL A 394 -1.53 -8.21 6.10
CA VAL A 394 -2.10 -8.23 4.75
C VAL A 394 -2.82 -6.90 4.53
N SER A 395 -2.33 -6.09 3.60
CA SER A 395 -2.83 -4.73 3.34
C SER A 395 -3.53 -4.58 1.98
N ASN A 396 -3.28 -5.50 1.06
CA ASN A 396 -3.78 -5.43 -0.32
C ASN A 396 -5.16 -6.07 -0.43
N ALA A 397 -6.13 -5.33 -1.00
CA ALA A 397 -7.51 -5.80 -1.18
C ALA A 397 -7.59 -7.08 -2.02
N ARG A 398 -6.72 -7.26 -3.03
CA ARG A 398 -6.63 -8.49 -3.84
C ARG A 398 -6.23 -9.68 -2.96
N HIS A 399 -5.20 -9.53 -2.14
CA HIS A 399 -4.75 -10.59 -1.23
C HIS A 399 -5.83 -10.96 -0.22
N ILE A 400 -6.51 -9.95 0.36
CA ILE A 400 -7.61 -10.17 1.31
C ILE A 400 -8.75 -10.95 0.67
N ALA A 401 -9.14 -10.58 -0.55
CA ALA A 401 -10.20 -11.27 -1.29
C ALA A 401 -9.83 -12.73 -1.61
N LEU A 402 -8.60 -12.97 -2.08
CA LEU A 402 -8.12 -14.32 -2.39
C LEU A 402 -7.98 -15.20 -1.14
N LEU A 403 -7.47 -14.64 -0.03
CA LEU A 403 -7.41 -15.34 1.26
C LEU A 403 -8.82 -15.69 1.77
N GLY A 404 -9.78 -14.76 1.64
CA GLY A 404 -11.17 -15.02 2.03
C GLY A 404 -11.82 -16.14 1.20
N GLN A 405 -11.57 -16.17 -0.12
CA GLN A 405 -12.04 -17.25 -0.98
C GLN A 405 -11.36 -18.59 -0.68
N ALA A 406 -10.05 -18.57 -0.41
CA ALA A 406 -9.31 -19.78 -0.02
C ALA A 406 -9.80 -20.32 1.32
N LEU A 407 -10.08 -19.45 2.30
CA LEU A 407 -10.66 -19.80 3.58
C LEU A 407 -12.02 -20.50 3.40
N GLN A 408 -12.91 -19.91 2.60
CA GLN A 408 -14.22 -20.50 2.31
C GLN A 408 -14.09 -21.90 1.68
N SER A 409 -13.18 -22.08 0.70
CA SER A 409 -12.95 -23.38 0.09
C SER A 409 -12.45 -24.43 1.10
N ILE A 410 -11.57 -24.04 2.05
CA ILE A 410 -11.12 -24.96 3.12
C ILE A 410 -12.27 -25.27 4.10
N GLU A 411 -13.12 -24.29 4.43
CA GLU A 411 -14.29 -24.51 5.29
C GLU A 411 -15.30 -25.44 4.62
N ASP A 412 -15.59 -25.23 3.34
CA ASP A 412 -16.47 -26.11 2.55
C ASP A 412 -15.93 -27.56 2.53
N ALA A 413 -14.61 -27.71 2.37
CA ALA A 413 -13.96 -29.02 2.42
C ALA A 413 -14.08 -29.70 3.80
N ILE A 414 -13.87 -28.97 4.88
CA ILE A 414 -13.99 -29.47 6.26
C ILE A 414 -15.44 -29.91 6.51
N GLU A 415 -16.43 -29.10 6.16
CA GLU A 415 -17.85 -29.43 6.32
C GLU A 415 -18.24 -30.68 5.49
N ALA A 416 -17.74 -30.77 4.25
CA ALA A 416 -17.98 -31.94 3.40
C ALA A 416 -17.42 -33.22 4.01
N ILE A 417 -16.23 -33.17 4.61
CA ILE A 417 -15.66 -34.36 5.31
C ILE A 417 -16.51 -34.74 6.51
N GLU A 418 -16.94 -33.80 7.32
CA GLU A 418 -17.78 -34.05 8.50
C GLU A 418 -19.13 -34.65 8.12
N MET A 419 -19.65 -34.33 6.93
CA MET A 419 -20.86 -34.92 6.36
C MET A 419 -20.63 -36.31 5.72
N GLY A 420 -19.41 -36.83 5.69
CA GLY A 420 -19.07 -38.10 5.08
C GLY A 420 -19.06 -38.07 3.56
N THR A 421 -18.75 -36.92 2.96
CA THR A 421 -18.61 -36.76 1.50
C THR A 421 -17.41 -37.58 0.99
N PRO A 422 -17.53 -38.25 -0.18
CA PRO A 422 -16.40 -38.96 -0.77
C PRO A 422 -15.16 -38.07 -0.96
N VAL A 423 -13.98 -38.62 -0.69
CA VAL A 423 -12.69 -37.91 -0.62
C VAL A 423 -12.32 -37.23 -1.94
N ASP A 424 -12.67 -37.84 -3.07
CA ASP A 424 -12.46 -37.31 -4.42
C ASP A 424 -13.20 -36.00 -4.68
N LEU A 425 -14.33 -35.77 -4.02
CA LEU A 425 -15.07 -34.49 -4.09
C LEU A 425 -14.45 -33.43 -3.17
N VAL A 426 -14.04 -33.82 -1.97
CA VAL A 426 -13.35 -32.90 -1.02
C VAL A 426 -12.04 -32.37 -1.59
N GLN A 427 -11.33 -33.18 -2.35
CA GLN A 427 -10.07 -32.83 -3.01
C GLN A 427 -10.22 -31.60 -3.94
N ILE A 428 -11.40 -31.40 -4.53
CA ILE A 428 -11.68 -30.24 -5.41
C ILE A 428 -11.53 -28.92 -4.67
N ASP A 429 -12.06 -28.83 -3.45
CA ASP A 429 -12.02 -27.60 -2.65
C ASP A 429 -10.61 -27.33 -2.10
N PHE A 430 -9.86 -28.36 -1.72
CA PHE A 430 -8.45 -28.21 -1.38
C PHE A 430 -7.61 -27.71 -2.56
N THR A 431 -7.85 -28.24 -3.76
CA THR A 431 -7.17 -27.81 -4.98
C THR A 431 -7.50 -26.36 -5.30
N LYS A 432 -8.77 -25.96 -5.18
CA LYS A 432 -9.20 -24.57 -5.38
C LYS A 432 -8.54 -23.61 -4.37
N ALA A 433 -8.44 -23.99 -3.10
CA ALA A 433 -7.74 -23.20 -2.11
C ALA A 433 -6.24 -23.05 -2.45
N TRP A 434 -5.59 -24.12 -2.92
CA TRP A 434 -4.21 -24.11 -3.38
C TRP A 434 -3.98 -23.16 -4.55
N GLU A 435 -4.88 -23.15 -5.54
CA GLU A 435 -4.85 -22.25 -6.70
C GLU A 435 -5.00 -20.79 -6.27
N LEU A 436 -6.01 -20.48 -5.44
CA LEU A 436 -6.28 -19.13 -4.93
C LEU A 436 -5.10 -18.55 -4.14
N LEU A 437 -4.46 -19.37 -3.31
CA LEU A 437 -3.23 -18.99 -2.61
C LEU A 437 -2.08 -18.74 -3.59
N GLY A 438 -1.99 -19.51 -4.68
CA GLY A 438 -1.00 -19.33 -5.74
C GLY A 438 -1.17 -18.01 -6.50
N GLU A 439 -2.39 -17.57 -6.73
CA GLU A 439 -2.68 -16.28 -7.36
C GLU A 439 -2.15 -15.09 -6.55
N ILE A 440 -2.05 -15.19 -5.21
CA ILE A 440 -1.50 -14.11 -4.37
C ILE A 440 -0.05 -13.81 -4.76
N ILE A 441 0.75 -14.85 -4.97
CA ILE A 441 2.18 -14.74 -5.30
C ILE A 441 2.46 -14.69 -6.80
N GLY A 442 1.40 -14.78 -7.63
CA GLY A 442 1.51 -14.66 -9.08
C GLY A 442 1.75 -15.98 -9.81
N GLU A 443 1.56 -17.13 -9.14
CA GLU A 443 1.49 -18.42 -9.82
C GLU A 443 0.08 -18.61 -10.42
N SER A 444 -0.03 -18.89 -11.69
CA SER A 444 -1.32 -19.10 -12.41
C SER A 444 -2.13 -17.80 -12.71
N VAL A 445 -1.49 -16.65 -12.70
CA VAL A 445 -2.15 -15.36 -13.00
C VAL A 445 -2.21 -15.12 -14.51
N GLN A 446 -3.36 -14.65 -15.01
CA GLN A 446 -3.53 -14.30 -16.42
C GLN A 446 -2.74 -13.04 -16.79
N ASP A 447 -2.18 -13.00 -18.00
CA ASP A 447 -1.40 -11.85 -18.53
C ASP A 447 -2.15 -10.52 -18.45
N ASN A 448 -3.48 -10.54 -18.64
CA ASN A 448 -4.31 -9.34 -18.56
C ASN A 448 -4.30 -8.72 -17.16
N LEU A 449 -4.35 -9.53 -16.11
CA LEU A 449 -4.30 -9.05 -14.72
C LEU A 449 -2.92 -8.48 -14.40
N ILE A 450 -1.85 -9.14 -14.86
CA ILE A 450 -0.48 -8.66 -14.71
C ILE A 450 -0.34 -7.27 -15.35
N ASN A 451 -0.79 -7.11 -16.59
CA ASN A 451 -0.74 -5.83 -17.29
C ASN A 451 -1.55 -4.75 -16.59
N GLN A 452 -2.75 -5.06 -16.10
CA GLN A 452 -3.59 -4.13 -15.35
C GLN A 452 -2.94 -3.68 -14.03
N LEU A 453 -2.35 -4.60 -13.28
CA LEU A 453 -1.66 -4.26 -12.02
C LEU A 453 -0.48 -3.32 -12.26
N PHE A 454 0.39 -3.65 -13.22
CA PHE A 454 1.57 -2.83 -13.49
C PHE A 454 1.24 -1.48 -14.14
N SER A 455 0.12 -1.34 -14.84
CA SER A 455 -0.32 -0.05 -15.40
C SER A 455 -0.60 1.03 -14.33
N GLN A 456 -0.83 0.63 -13.08
CA GLN A 456 -1.04 1.53 -11.94
C GLN A 456 0.28 2.00 -11.28
N PHE A 457 1.41 1.49 -11.75
CA PHE A 457 2.73 1.85 -11.23
C PHE A 457 3.24 3.15 -11.85
N CYS A 458 4.24 3.76 -11.18
CA CYS A 458 4.89 4.93 -11.71
C CYS A 458 5.73 4.59 -12.94
N LEU A 459 5.84 5.53 -13.88
CA LEU A 459 6.81 5.46 -14.99
C LEU A 459 8.23 5.40 -14.42
N GLY A 460 9.08 4.52 -14.94
CA GLY A 460 10.47 4.36 -14.49
C GLY A 460 10.65 3.40 -13.30
N LYS A 461 9.57 2.67 -12.93
CA LYS A 461 9.56 1.61 -11.89
C LYS A 461 9.22 0.25 -12.48
#